data_0e3783e3358091ce09c867192e4fe788
#
_entry.id   0e3783e3358091ce09c867192e4fe788
#
_cell.length_a   1.000
_cell.length_b   1.000
_cell.length_c   1.000
_cell.angle_alpha   90.00
_cell.angle_beta   90.00
_cell.angle_gamma   90.00
#
_symmetry.space_group_name_H-M   'P 1'
#
loop_
_entity.id
_entity.type
_entity.pdbx_description
1 polymer ?
#
loop_
_entity_poly.entity_id
_entity_poly.type
_entity_poly.pdbx_seq_one_letter_code
_entity_poly.pdbx_strand_id
1 'polypeptide(L)' 'MTQGRYLIQKLRQRPHTYLDMLRYCVSVSPWKRVSESLRADERLVKSKRRDGLTTWRVVVRA' A
#
# COMPACT_ATOMS: atom_id res chain seq x y z
N MET A 1 13.77 -8.69 -4.38
CA MET A 1 12.84 -7.69 -3.78
C MET A 1 11.86 -8.41 -2.87
N THR A 2 11.65 -7.92 -1.66
CA THR A 2 10.65 -8.51 -0.76
C THR A 2 9.23 -8.16 -1.23
N GLN A 3 8.26 -8.97 -0.81
CA GLN A 3 6.86 -8.73 -1.15
C GLN A 3 6.37 -7.37 -0.62
N GLY A 4 6.79 -6.99 0.59
CA GLY A 4 6.43 -5.69 1.15
C GLY A 4 6.95 -4.53 0.32
N ARG A 5 8.19 -4.59 -0.15
CA ARG A 5 8.75 -3.55 -1.02
C ARG A 5 8.07 -3.50 -2.38
N TYR A 6 7.69 -4.64 -2.92
CA TYR A 6 6.93 -4.70 -4.17
C TYR A 6 5.59 -3.98 -4.03
N LEU A 7 4.87 -4.24 -2.93
CA LEU A 7 3.59 -3.60 -2.65
C LEU A 7 3.73 -2.09 -2.47
N ILE A 8 4.78 -1.66 -1.75
CA ILE A 8 5.05 -0.24 -1.55
C ILE A 8 5.33 0.45 -2.89
N GLN A 9 6.07 -0.19 -3.77
CA GLN A 9 6.35 0.35 -5.10
C GLN A 9 5.04 0.60 -5.88
N LYS A 10 4.09 -0.34 -5.81
CA LYS A 10 2.79 -0.18 -6.45
C LYS A 10 1.99 0.95 -5.83
N LEU A 11 1.99 1.06 -4.50
CA LEU A 11 1.28 2.11 -3.78
C LEU A 11 1.85 3.49 -4.03
N ARG A 12 3.14 3.59 -4.36
CA ARG A 12 3.76 4.87 -4.73
C ARG A 12 3.32 5.35 -6.10
N GLN A 13 2.96 4.43 -6.99
CA GLN A 13 2.55 4.77 -8.34
C GLN A 13 1.13 5.33 -8.39
N ARG A 14 0.21 4.76 -7.62
CA ARG A 14 -1.18 5.19 -7.56
C ARG A 14 -1.86 4.62 -6.32
N PRO A 15 -3.01 5.21 -5.90
CA PRO A 15 -3.79 4.63 -4.80
C PRO A 15 -4.36 3.25 -5.20
N HIS A 16 -4.46 2.35 -4.22
CA HIS A 16 -5.00 1.00 -4.42
C HIS A 16 -6.02 0.69 -3.33
N THR A 17 -7.05 -0.09 -3.71
CA THR A 17 -8.00 -0.65 -2.75
C THR A 17 -7.43 -1.92 -2.14
N TYR A 18 -8.10 -2.43 -1.09
CA TYR A 18 -7.72 -3.71 -0.50
C TYR A 18 -7.75 -4.85 -1.53
N LEU A 19 -8.77 -4.87 -2.38
CA LEU A 19 -8.87 -5.90 -3.43
C LEU A 19 -7.73 -5.82 -4.43
N ASP A 20 -7.30 -4.60 -4.77
CA ASP A 20 -6.15 -4.41 -5.65
C ASP A 20 -4.88 -4.99 -5.01
N MET A 21 -4.71 -4.79 -3.71
CA MET A 21 -3.54 -5.31 -3.00
C MET A 21 -3.53 -6.83 -2.96
N LEU A 22 -4.69 -7.46 -2.85
CA LEU A 22 -4.78 -8.92 -2.86
C LEU A 22 -4.34 -9.53 -4.19
N ARG A 23 -4.44 -8.79 -5.27
CA ARG A 23 -3.97 -9.24 -6.58
C ARG A 23 -2.46 -9.35 -6.66
N TYR A 24 -1.75 -8.54 -5.87
CA TYR A 24 -0.28 -8.53 -5.86
C TYR A 24 0.30 -9.40 -4.77
N CYS A 25 -0.52 -9.86 -3.83
CA CYS A 25 -0.05 -10.51 -2.63
C CYS A 25 -0.89 -11.75 -2.33
N VAL A 26 -0.24 -12.89 -2.17
CA VAL A 26 -0.90 -14.14 -1.77
C VAL A 26 -1.19 -14.20 -0.27
N SER A 27 -0.67 -13.25 0.49
CA SER A 27 -0.90 -13.18 1.93
C SER A 27 -2.28 -12.57 2.22
N VAL A 28 -2.94 -13.05 3.26
CA VAL A 28 -4.22 -12.50 3.72
C VAL A 28 -4.07 -11.15 4.42
N SER A 29 -2.85 -10.73 4.72
CA SER A 29 -2.56 -9.47 5.42
C SER A 29 -1.52 -8.66 4.68
N PRO A 30 -1.85 -8.08 3.50
CA PRO A 30 -0.89 -7.28 2.75
C PRO A 30 -0.41 -6.04 3.52
N TRP A 31 -1.27 -5.47 4.36
CA TRP A 31 -0.95 -4.26 5.12
C TRP A 31 0.15 -4.50 6.15
N LYS A 32 0.18 -5.67 6.75
CA LYS A 32 1.25 -6.04 7.66
C LYS A 32 2.60 -6.04 6.95
N ARG A 33 2.64 -6.61 5.75
CA ARG A 33 3.84 -6.62 4.92
C ARG A 33 4.30 -5.21 4.55
N VAL A 34 3.34 -4.36 4.18
CA VAL A 34 3.62 -2.96 3.84
C VAL A 34 4.17 -2.23 5.07
N SER A 35 3.50 -2.33 6.21
CA SER A 35 3.93 -1.66 7.44
C SER A 35 5.33 -2.04 7.86
N GLU A 36 5.66 -3.33 7.78
CA GLU A 36 6.97 -3.83 8.16
C GLU A 36 8.08 -3.39 7.20
N SER A 37 7.72 -3.07 5.96
CA SER A 37 8.69 -2.74 4.93
C SER A 37 8.82 -1.24 4.67
N LEU A 38 8.01 -0.41 5.33
CA LEU A 38 8.09 1.04 5.17
C LEU A 38 9.42 1.57 5.70
N ARG A 39 10.04 2.46 4.93
CA ARG A 39 11.25 3.16 5.36
C ARG A 39 10.89 4.39 6.16
N ALA A 40 11.87 5.00 6.83
CA ALA A 40 11.66 6.14 7.69
C ALA A 40 11.04 7.35 6.97
N ASP A 41 11.34 7.50 5.67
CA ASP A 41 10.83 8.60 4.85
C ASP A 41 9.54 8.27 4.13
N GLU A 42 9.03 7.06 4.30
CA GLU A 42 7.81 6.60 3.63
C GLU A 42 6.64 6.58 4.61
N ARG A 43 5.45 6.91 4.10
CA ARG A 43 4.25 6.94 4.91
C ARG A 43 3.08 6.33 4.14
N LEU A 44 2.33 5.46 4.80
CA LEU A 44 1.10 4.88 4.26
C LEU A 44 -0.05 5.83 4.54
N VAL A 45 -0.72 6.30 3.48
CA VAL A 45 -1.83 7.23 3.59
C VAL A 45 -3.12 6.55 3.16
N LYS A 46 -4.15 6.68 3.98
CA LYS A 46 -5.47 6.11 3.76
C LYS A 46 -6.43 7.21 3.35
N SER A 47 -7.20 6.98 2.29
CA SER A 47 -8.22 7.92 1.81
C SER A 47 -9.49 7.18 1.47
N LYS A 48 -10.62 7.90 1.52
CA LYS A 48 -11.91 7.34 1.16
C LYS A 48 -12.35 7.92 -0.18
N ARG A 49 -12.72 7.04 -1.13
CA ARG A 49 -13.22 7.44 -2.43
C ARG A 49 -14.69 7.87 -2.34
N ARG A 50 -15.17 8.52 -3.40
CA ARG A 50 -16.57 8.97 -3.49
C ARG A 50 -17.58 7.81 -3.43
N ASP A 51 -17.17 6.64 -3.92
CA ASP A 51 -18.01 5.44 -3.92
C ASP A 51 -18.00 4.71 -2.56
N GLY A 52 -17.31 5.27 -1.57
CA GLY A 52 -17.21 4.67 -0.24
C GLY A 52 -16.06 3.71 -0.06
N LEU A 53 -15.34 3.36 -1.11
CA LEU A 53 -14.19 2.46 -1.02
C LEU A 53 -13.00 3.19 -0.41
N THR A 54 -12.29 2.50 0.48
CA THR A 54 -11.05 3.00 1.05
C THR A 54 -9.89 2.66 0.12
N THR A 55 -9.03 3.65 -0.12
CA THR A 55 -7.81 3.46 -0.89
C THR A 55 -6.59 3.78 -0.03
N TRP A 56 -5.47 3.18 -0.36
CA TRP A 56 -4.20 3.41 0.31
C TRP A 56 -3.15 3.78 -0.72
N ARG A 57 -2.23 4.63 -0.33
CA ARG A 57 -1.06 4.95 -1.13
C ARG A 57 0.13 5.19 -0.22
N VAL A 58 1.32 5.08 -0.78
CA VAL A 58 2.55 5.42 -0.05
C VAL A 58 3.10 6.72 -0.61
N VAL A 59 3.39 7.66 0.28
CA VAL A 59 4.02 8.93 -0.07
C VAL A 59 5.41 8.98 0.55
N VAL A 60 6.33 9.61 -0.15
CA VAL A 60 7.70 9.79 0.33
C VAL A 60 7.83 11.21 0.86
N ARG A 61 8.33 11.32 2.06
CA ARG A 61 8.57 12.61 2.70
C ARG A 61 9.74 13.31 2.01
N ALA A 62 9.48 14.47 1.53
CA ALA A 62 10.52 15.28 0.91
C ALA A 62 11.49 15.83 1.94
#